data_94988c4288cac1616515eca19d3da0a1
#
_entry.id   94988c4288cac1616515eca19d3da0a1
#
_cell.length_a   1.000
_cell.length_b   1.000
_cell.length_c   1.000
_cell.angle_alpha   90.00
_cell.angle_beta   90.00
_cell.angle_gamma   90.00
#
_symmetry.space_group_name_H-M   'P 1'
#
loop_
_entity.id
_entity.type
_entity.pdbx_description
1 polymer ?
#
loop_
_entity_poly.entity_id
_entity_poly.type
_entity_poly.pdbx_seq_one_letter_code
_entity_poly.pdbx_strand_id
1 'polypeptide(L)'
;AMLGSNPIACAFPAEPYDFFFDASTTVVTRGKQEMYNKMEKPLPEGWALDKDGHPSTNAPDVLANIVAKKGGGIMPLGGSTELLGSHKGYGYGMLCEIFSSILSMGATSNYCMTGGKGQICHGFMAINPAYFGDPAAIKEHFSKYLQELRDAPKADGQERIYTHGEKEVAAVKRIMEDGIPVNDNTMVEVLDLCNYLGMDFGSYFGDYRP
;
A
#
# COMPACT_ATOMS: atom_id res chain seq x y z
N ALA A 1 9.57 -0.20 -15.29
CA ALA A 1 9.19 0.82 -14.33
C ALA A 1 10.43 1.57 -13.83
N MET A 2 10.31 2.89 -13.68
CA MET A 2 11.40 3.76 -13.19
C MET A 2 11.19 4.15 -11.73
N LEU A 3 9.96 4.39 -11.31
CA LEU A 3 9.61 4.67 -9.93
C LEU A 3 9.12 3.41 -9.22
N GLY A 4 9.31 3.36 -7.91
CA GLY A 4 8.66 2.39 -7.02
C GLY A 4 7.21 2.77 -6.72
N SER A 5 6.57 2.02 -5.82
CA SER A 5 5.25 2.38 -5.29
C SER A 5 5.27 3.60 -4.36
N ASN A 6 6.45 3.96 -3.87
CA ASN A 6 6.78 5.21 -3.17
C ASN A 6 5.66 5.69 -2.23
N PRO A 7 5.41 5.01 -1.10
CA PRO A 7 4.29 5.33 -0.21
C PRO A 7 4.54 6.63 0.56
N ILE A 8 3.44 7.32 0.85
CA ILE A 8 3.38 8.45 1.78
C ILE A 8 2.50 8.01 2.95
N ALA A 9 3.01 8.14 4.16
CA ALA A 9 2.25 7.87 5.38
C ALA A 9 2.24 9.10 6.29
N CYS A 10 1.13 9.30 6.98
CA CYS A 10 0.97 10.39 7.95
C CYS A 10 0.04 9.94 9.07
N ALA A 11 0.44 10.24 10.33
CA ALA A 11 -0.42 10.09 11.48
C ALA A 11 -0.68 11.46 12.11
N PHE A 12 -1.90 11.69 12.57
CA PHE A 12 -2.29 12.91 13.26
C PHE A 12 -3.29 12.60 14.39
N PRO A 13 -3.11 13.16 15.60
CA PRO A 13 -4.00 12.92 16.73
C PRO A 13 -5.43 13.38 16.46
N ALA A 14 -6.41 12.52 16.72
CA ALA A 14 -7.85 12.82 16.56
C ALA A 14 -8.71 11.93 17.48
N GLU A 15 -10.01 12.23 17.58
CA GLU A 15 -11.02 11.40 18.25
C GLU A 15 -12.05 10.89 17.23
N PRO A 16 -12.66 9.71 17.44
CA PRO A 16 -12.44 8.74 18.54
C PRO A 16 -11.18 7.88 18.35
N TYR A 17 -10.45 8.02 17.26
CA TYR A 17 -9.17 7.39 16.95
C TYR A 17 -8.33 8.31 16.09
N ASP A 18 -7.02 8.13 16.16
CA ASP A 18 -6.08 8.92 15.37
C ASP A 18 -6.32 8.75 13.87
N PHE A 19 -6.04 9.79 13.11
CA PHE A 19 -6.01 9.72 11.65
C PHE A 19 -4.73 9.03 11.20
N PHE A 20 -4.87 7.95 10.42
CA PHE A 20 -3.76 7.21 9.85
C PHE A 20 -3.92 7.15 8.33
N PHE A 21 -3.12 7.91 7.62
CA PHE A 21 -3.00 7.83 6.17
C PHE A 21 -1.76 7.02 5.80
N ASP A 22 -1.93 6.02 4.95
CA ASP A 22 -0.85 5.26 4.34
C ASP A 22 -1.29 4.86 2.93
N ALA A 23 -0.63 5.41 1.93
CA ALA A 23 -0.96 5.14 0.54
C ALA A 23 0.27 5.12 -0.35
N SER A 24 0.34 4.13 -1.25
CA SER A 24 1.27 4.19 -2.36
C SER A 24 0.90 5.30 -3.34
N THR A 25 1.86 5.80 -4.09
CA THR A 25 1.64 6.78 -5.17
C THR A 25 1.26 6.13 -6.50
N THR A 26 1.00 4.82 -6.46
CA THR A 26 0.45 4.02 -7.57
C THR A 26 -1.01 3.65 -7.29
N VAL A 27 -1.80 3.32 -8.33
CA VAL A 27 -3.21 2.92 -8.18
C VAL A 27 -3.37 1.71 -7.27
N VAL A 28 -2.35 0.84 -7.21
CA VAL A 28 -2.32 -0.36 -6.38
C VAL A 28 -0.87 -0.70 -6.03
N THR A 29 -0.66 -1.40 -4.92
CA THR A 29 0.66 -1.92 -4.55
C THR A 29 1.00 -3.21 -5.30
N ARG A 30 2.29 -3.53 -5.43
CA ARG A 30 2.75 -4.81 -5.97
C ARG A 30 2.20 -5.99 -5.15
N GLY A 31 2.21 -5.90 -3.82
CA GLY A 31 1.66 -6.94 -2.94
C GLY A 31 0.18 -7.25 -3.22
N LYS A 32 -0.61 -6.22 -3.59
CA LYS A 32 -2.01 -6.45 -3.99
C LYS A 32 -2.11 -7.26 -5.29
N GLN A 33 -1.22 -7.02 -6.27
CA GLN A 33 -1.16 -7.83 -7.50
C GLN A 33 -0.69 -9.26 -7.21
N GLU A 34 0.28 -9.44 -6.31
CA GLU A 34 0.73 -10.75 -5.84
C GLU A 34 -0.41 -11.53 -5.16
N MET A 35 -1.24 -10.86 -4.35
CA MET A 35 -2.43 -11.47 -3.75
C MET A 35 -3.45 -11.92 -4.81
N TYR A 36 -3.70 -11.11 -5.84
CA TYR A 36 -4.59 -11.49 -6.95
C TYR A 36 -4.02 -12.70 -7.70
N ASN A 37 -2.71 -12.71 -7.94
CA ASN A 37 -2.03 -13.85 -8.57
C ASN A 37 -2.17 -15.14 -7.74
N LYS A 38 -1.97 -15.08 -6.42
CA LYS A 38 -2.15 -16.22 -5.50
C LYS A 38 -3.60 -16.74 -5.44
N MET A 39 -4.57 -15.82 -5.63
CA MET A 39 -5.98 -16.17 -5.70
C MET A 39 -6.42 -16.60 -7.11
N GLU A 40 -5.49 -16.67 -8.08
CA GLU A 40 -5.76 -17.00 -9.49
C GLU A 40 -6.81 -16.06 -10.14
N LYS A 41 -6.85 -14.81 -9.69
CA LYS A 41 -7.79 -13.80 -10.18
C LYS A 41 -7.12 -12.85 -11.17
N PRO A 42 -7.82 -12.43 -12.25
CA PRO A 42 -7.32 -11.39 -13.12
C PRO A 42 -7.19 -10.06 -12.34
N LEU A 43 -6.21 -9.24 -12.71
CA LEU A 43 -6.11 -7.88 -12.19
C LEU A 43 -7.29 -7.04 -12.70
N PRO A 44 -7.85 -6.14 -11.89
CA PRO A 44 -8.75 -5.12 -12.38
C PRO A 44 -8.12 -4.28 -13.49
N GLU A 45 -8.94 -3.86 -14.46
CA GLU A 45 -8.52 -2.91 -15.49
C GLU A 45 -7.99 -1.61 -14.87
N GLY A 46 -7.00 -1.01 -15.50
CA GLY A 46 -6.41 0.25 -15.04
C GLY A 46 -5.37 0.10 -13.93
N TRP A 47 -5.02 -1.11 -13.51
CA TRP A 47 -3.99 -1.32 -12.49
C TRP A 47 -2.57 -1.42 -13.06
N ALA A 48 -2.41 -2.02 -14.21
CA ALA A 48 -1.10 -2.34 -14.75
C ALA A 48 -1.01 -2.23 -16.27
N LEU A 49 0.23 -2.09 -16.75
CA LEU A 49 0.61 -2.19 -18.16
C LEU A 49 1.49 -3.43 -18.36
N ASP A 50 1.35 -4.07 -19.52
CA ASP A 50 2.27 -5.09 -19.99
C ASP A 50 3.64 -4.49 -20.41
N LYS A 51 4.55 -5.34 -20.89
CA LYS A 51 5.90 -4.93 -21.32
C LYS A 51 5.89 -3.94 -22.50
N ASP A 52 4.85 -3.92 -23.30
CA ASP A 52 4.70 -3.10 -24.49
C ASP A 52 3.90 -1.80 -24.20
N GLY A 53 3.46 -1.60 -22.94
CA GLY A 53 2.76 -0.40 -22.48
C GLY A 53 1.25 -0.46 -22.67
N HIS A 54 0.66 -1.62 -22.97
CA HIS A 54 -0.78 -1.78 -23.08
C HIS A 54 -1.42 -2.17 -21.74
N PRO A 55 -2.67 -1.77 -21.46
CA PRO A 55 -3.39 -2.21 -20.27
C PRO A 55 -3.43 -3.75 -20.16
N SER A 56 -3.13 -4.28 -18.99
CA SER A 56 -3.07 -5.72 -18.75
C SER A 56 -3.79 -6.12 -17.47
N THR A 57 -4.54 -7.22 -17.55
CA THR A 57 -5.18 -7.91 -16.41
C THR A 57 -4.47 -9.20 -16.03
N ASN A 58 -3.36 -9.55 -16.70
CA ASN A 58 -2.60 -10.77 -16.50
C ASN A 58 -1.59 -10.59 -15.35
N ALA A 59 -1.95 -11.00 -14.13
CA ALA A 59 -1.11 -10.85 -12.95
C ALA A 59 0.26 -11.56 -13.07
N PRO A 60 0.35 -12.86 -13.48
CA PRO A 60 1.62 -13.56 -13.65
C PRO A 60 2.58 -12.83 -14.58
N ASP A 61 2.12 -12.39 -15.74
CA ASP A 61 2.94 -11.73 -16.75
C ASP A 61 3.45 -10.37 -16.28
N VAL A 62 2.56 -9.54 -15.70
CA VAL A 62 2.93 -8.23 -15.16
C VAL A 62 3.97 -8.36 -14.06
N LEU A 63 3.79 -9.29 -13.11
CA LEU A 63 4.74 -9.53 -12.03
C LEU A 63 6.10 -10.02 -12.53
N ALA A 64 6.11 -10.95 -13.50
CA ALA A 64 7.34 -11.43 -14.13
C ALA A 64 8.09 -10.30 -14.84
N ASN A 65 7.39 -9.42 -15.56
CA ASN A 65 7.99 -8.29 -16.27
C ASN A 65 8.57 -7.24 -15.32
N ILE A 66 7.90 -6.97 -14.18
CA ILE A 66 8.42 -6.08 -13.13
C ILE A 66 9.73 -6.61 -12.57
N VAL A 67 9.79 -7.90 -12.21
CA VAL A 67 11.01 -8.55 -11.68
C VAL A 67 12.13 -8.54 -12.70
N ALA A 68 11.83 -8.91 -13.96
CA ALA A 68 12.80 -8.97 -15.04
C ALA A 68 13.19 -7.60 -15.62
N LYS A 69 12.55 -6.51 -15.16
CA LYS A 69 12.72 -5.13 -15.68
C LYS A 69 12.53 -5.02 -17.21
N LYS A 70 11.55 -5.77 -17.76
CA LYS A 70 11.27 -5.85 -19.19
C LYS A 70 10.32 -4.79 -19.72
N GLY A 71 9.95 -3.81 -18.93
CA GLY A 71 8.95 -2.80 -19.25
C GLY A 71 7.62 -3.03 -18.54
N GLY A 72 6.65 -2.14 -18.79
CA GLY A 72 5.37 -2.16 -18.09
C GLY A 72 5.46 -1.84 -16.61
N GLY A 73 4.45 -2.24 -15.86
CA GLY A 73 4.40 -2.06 -14.42
C GLY A 73 3.07 -1.54 -13.91
N ILE A 74 3.06 -1.12 -12.66
CA ILE A 74 1.88 -0.59 -11.99
C ILE A 74 1.66 0.86 -12.42
N MET A 75 0.41 1.24 -12.67
CA MET A 75 0.07 2.62 -13.04
C MET A 75 0.17 3.58 -11.85
N PRO A 76 0.56 4.85 -12.06
CA PRO A 76 0.51 5.87 -11.03
C PRO A 76 -0.94 6.19 -10.64
N LEU A 77 -1.16 6.81 -9.49
CA LEU A 77 -2.45 7.41 -9.15
C LEU A 77 -2.92 8.33 -10.28
N GLY A 78 -4.18 8.18 -10.71
CA GLY A 78 -4.72 8.81 -11.91
C GLY A 78 -4.63 7.95 -13.17
N GLY A 79 -4.04 6.73 -13.08
CA GLY A 79 -4.10 5.73 -14.15
C GLY A 79 -3.17 6.01 -15.33
N SER A 80 -3.63 5.71 -16.55
CA SER A 80 -2.79 5.68 -17.75
C SER A 80 -2.72 6.98 -18.54
N THR A 81 -3.58 7.97 -18.23
CA THR A 81 -3.66 9.21 -19.02
C THR A 81 -3.54 10.46 -18.16
N GLU A 82 -3.06 11.54 -18.77
CA GLU A 82 -2.99 12.84 -18.15
C GLU A 82 -4.38 13.37 -17.79
N LEU A 83 -5.39 13.11 -18.60
CA LEU A 83 -6.78 13.51 -18.36
C LEU A 83 -7.35 12.91 -17.07
N LEU A 84 -6.91 11.71 -16.67
CA LEU A 84 -7.26 11.06 -15.41
C LEU A 84 -6.36 11.49 -14.24
N GLY A 85 -5.37 12.35 -14.49
CA GLY A 85 -4.49 12.88 -13.46
C GLY A 85 -3.26 12.02 -13.16
N SER A 86 -2.80 11.15 -14.08
CA SER A 86 -1.61 10.31 -13.91
C SER A 86 -0.34 11.11 -13.57
N HIS A 87 -0.21 12.32 -14.11
CA HIS A 87 0.88 13.25 -13.80
C HIS A 87 0.92 13.62 -12.31
N LYS A 88 -0.23 13.63 -11.60
CA LYS A 88 -0.29 13.90 -10.16
C LYS A 88 0.32 12.76 -9.36
N GLY A 89 -0.07 11.51 -9.66
CA GLY A 89 0.52 10.33 -9.02
C GLY A 89 2.02 10.21 -9.31
N TYR A 90 2.44 10.47 -10.55
CA TYR A 90 3.85 10.57 -10.91
C TYR A 90 4.58 11.64 -10.07
N GLY A 91 3.99 12.84 -9.93
CA GLY A 91 4.55 13.93 -9.13
C GLY A 91 4.69 13.56 -7.64
N TYR A 92 3.69 12.91 -7.04
CA TYR A 92 3.80 12.39 -5.67
C TYR A 92 4.91 11.36 -5.53
N GLY A 93 5.05 10.44 -6.49
CA GLY A 93 6.17 9.50 -6.52
C GLY A 93 7.53 10.20 -6.58
N MET A 94 7.64 11.29 -7.35
CA MET A 94 8.85 12.11 -7.40
C MET A 94 9.14 12.83 -6.09
N LEU A 95 8.11 13.31 -5.36
CA LEU A 95 8.32 13.87 -4.01
C LEU A 95 8.90 12.81 -3.06
N CYS A 96 8.41 11.57 -3.12
CA CYS A 96 8.98 10.48 -2.32
C CYS A 96 10.45 10.24 -2.67
N GLU A 97 10.83 10.21 -3.96
CA GLU A 97 12.23 10.10 -4.38
C GLU A 97 13.09 11.25 -3.82
N ILE A 98 12.60 12.49 -3.88
CA ILE A 98 13.34 13.66 -3.38
C ILE A 98 13.59 13.52 -1.89
N PHE A 99 12.54 13.26 -1.08
CA PHE A 99 12.66 13.22 0.37
C PHE A 99 13.27 11.94 0.94
N SER A 100 13.47 10.91 0.11
CA SER A 100 14.16 9.68 0.51
C SER A 100 15.53 9.57 -0.16
N SER A 101 15.58 9.08 -1.39
CA SER A 101 16.83 8.71 -2.07
C SER A 101 17.68 9.93 -2.49
N ILE A 102 17.08 10.99 -3.00
CA ILE A 102 17.84 12.15 -3.50
C ILE A 102 18.53 12.90 -2.35
N LEU A 103 17.78 13.27 -1.31
CA LEU A 103 18.36 14.01 -0.17
C LEU A 103 19.34 13.18 0.64
N SER A 104 19.19 11.85 0.68
CA SER A 104 20.15 10.95 1.35
C SER A 104 21.35 10.56 0.47
N MET A 105 21.39 10.96 -0.80
CA MET A 105 22.35 10.50 -1.81
C MET A 105 22.32 8.97 -1.98
N GLY A 106 21.19 8.33 -1.72
CA GLY A 106 20.98 6.90 -1.84
C GLY A 106 20.53 6.46 -3.22
N ALA A 107 20.27 5.16 -3.39
CA ALA A 107 19.82 4.61 -4.66
C ALA A 107 18.37 5.04 -4.96
N THR A 108 18.15 5.57 -6.15
CA THR A 108 16.79 5.83 -6.66
C THR A 108 16.05 4.53 -6.98
N SER A 109 14.71 4.57 -7.07
CA SER A 109 13.86 3.38 -7.20
C SER A 109 14.28 2.43 -8.33
N ASN A 110 14.75 2.96 -9.48
CA ASN A 110 15.22 2.14 -10.60
C ASN A 110 16.51 1.36 -10.31
N TYR A 111 17.28 1.75 -9.29
CA TYR A 111 18.52 1.10 -8.86
C TYR A 111 18.42 0.38 -7.52
N CYS A 112 17.37 0.63 -6.72
CA CYS A 112 17.26 0.15 -5.33
C CYS A 112 17.37 -1.38 -5.16
N MET A 113 17.13 -2.17 -6.21
CA MET A 113 17.22 -3.63 -6.21
C MET A 113 18.28 -4.16 -7.18
N THR A 114 19.32 -3.39 -7.48
CA THR A 114 20.40 -3.83 -8.37
C THR A 114 21.50 -4.57 -7.59
N GLY A 115 22.13 -5.54 -8.24
CA GLY A 115 23.26 -6.29 -7.66
C GLY A 115 22.89 -7.21 -6.51
N GLY A 116 21.63 -7.62 -6.38
CA GLY A 116 21.17 -8.55 -5.34
C GLY A 116 21.10 -7.93 -3.92
N LYS A 117 21.27 -6.63 -3.80
CA LYS A 117 21.19 -5.90 -2.52
C LYS A 117 20.01 -4.93 -2.55
N GLY A 118 19.17 -4.97 -1.51
CA GLY A 118 18.16 -3.94 -1.29
C GLY A 118 18.83 -2.63 -0.81
N GLN A 119 18.52 -1.52 -1.47
CA GLN A 119 19.01 -0.18 -1.13
C GLN A 119 17.81 0.77 -1.06
N ILE A 120 16.90 0.50 -0.11
CA ILE A 120 15.68 1.27 0.06
C ILE A 120 15.95 2.44 0.99
N CYS A 121 15.61 3.64 0.55
CA CYS A 121 15.77 4.88 1.31
C CYS A 121 14.44 5.29 1.94
N HIS A 122 14.50 5.95 3.09
CA HIS A 122 13.35 6.46 3.82
C HIS A 122 13.55 7.92 4.17
N GLY A 123 12.46 8.69 4.16
CA GLY A 123 12.39 10.04 4.71
C GLY A 123 11.40 10.07 5.88
N PHE A 124 11.78 10.71 6.99
CA PHE A 124 10.93 10.86 8.16
C PHE A 124 10.84 12.32 8.55
N MET A 125 9.63 12.76 8.92
CA MET A 125 9.38 14.11 9.41
C MET A 125 8.48 14.02 10.64
N ALA A 126 8.86 14.70 11.72
CA ALA A 126 8.03 14.88 12.91
C ALA A 126 7.76 16.39 13.10
N ILE A 127 6.49 16.74 13.25
CA ILE A 127 6.04 18.13 13.43
C ILE A 127 5.40 18.22 14.81
N ASN A 128 5.93 19.11 15.67
CA ASN A 128 5.32 19.36 16.96
C ASN A 128 4.18 20.38 16.83
N PRO A 129 2.91 19.98 17.07
CA PRO A 129 1.77 20.88 16.94
C PRO A 129 1.84 22.12 17.84
N ALA A 130 2.58 22.07 18.93
CA ALA A 130 2.73 23.19 19.85
C ALA A 130 3.40 24.44 19.22
N TYR A 131 4.07 24.29 18.09
CA TYR A 131 4.59 25.44 17.32
C TYR A 131 3.50 26.22 16.56
N PHE A 132 2.30 25.63 16.42
CA PHE A 132 1.17 26.23 15.68
C PHE A 132 0.06 26.72 16.61
N GLY A 133 0.07 26.32 17.89
CA GLY A 133 -0.92 26.70 18.87
C GLY A 133 -1.09 25.64 19.97
N ASP A 134 -2.20 25.70 20.70
CA ASP A 134 -2.51 24.68 21.72
C ASP A 134 -2.77 23.32 21.07
N PRO A 135 -1.99 22.28 21.36
CA PRO A 135 -2.16 20.95 20.78
C PRO A 135 -3.54 20.33 21.03
N ALA A 136 -4.16 20.61 22.19
CA ALA A 136 -5.49 20.10 22.51
C ALA A 136 -6.55 20.74 21.61
N ALA A 137 -6.49 22.05 21.42
CA ALA A 137 -7.40 22.77 20.52
C ALA A 137 -7.20 22.36 19.05
N ILE A 138 -5.97 22.12 18.62
CA ILE A 138 -5.66 21.62 17.26
C ILE A 138 -6.26 20.22 17.07
N LYS A 139 -6.09 19.30 18.03
CA LYS A 139 -6.67 17.96 17.99
C LYS A 139 -8.19 18.03 17.93
N GLU A 140 -8.83 18.83 18.78
CA GLU A 140 -10.29 19.01 18.80
C GLU A 140 -10.80 19.55 17.46
N HIS A 141 -10.16 20.57 16.91
CA HIS A 141 -10.52 21.16 15.63
C HIS A 141 -10.47 20.13 14.49
N PHE A 142 -9.43 19.31 14.43
CA PHE A 142 -9.32 18.27 13.43
C PHE A 142 -10.34 17.14 13.64
N SER A 143 -10.56 16.72 14.89
CA SER A 143 -11.58 15.70 15.25
C SER A 143 -12.99 16.13 14.81
N LYS A 144 -13.33 17.41 15.03
CA LYS A 144 -14.60 17.98 14.55
C LYS A 144 -14.71 17.94 13.04
N TYR A 145 -13.66 18.32 12.32
CA TYR A 145 -13.65 18.26 10.85
C TYR A 145 -13.81 16.82 10.32
N LEU A 146 -13.13 15.83 10.94
CA LEU A 146 -13.32 14.43 10.58
C LEU A 146 -14.76 13.95 10.83
N GLN A 147 -15.41 14.43 11.91
CA GLN A 147 -16.81 14.13 12.17
C GLN A 147 -17.73 14.74 11.12
N GLU A 148 -17.53 16.00 10.75
CA GLU A 148 -18.28 16.67 9.67
C GLU A 148 -18.17 15.91 8.34
N LEU A 149 -16.99 15.35 8.00
CA LEU A 149 -16.81 14.49 6.83
C LEU A 149 -17.63 13.19 6.92
N ARG A 150 -17.65 12.54 8.07
CA ARG A 150 -18.45 11.31 8.30
C ARG A 150 -19.96 11.56 8.18
N ASP A 151 -20.41 12.73 8.59
CA ASP A 151 -21.82 13.13 8.61
C ASP A 151 -22.28 13.75 7.27
N ALA A 152 -21.35 14.00 6.33
CA ALA A 152 -21.66 14.55 5.04
C ALA A 152 -22.59 13.66 4.20
N PRO A 153 -23.33 14.22 3.22
CA PRO A 153 -24.15 13.42 2.31
C PRO A 153 -23.33 12.34 1.61
N LYS A 154 -23.86 11.12 1.62
CA LYS A 154 -23.20 9.95 1.01
C LYS A 154 -23.46 9.92 -0.49
N ALA A 155 -22.51 9.41 -1.24
CA ALA A 155 -22.72 9.09 -2.65
C ALA A 155 -23.76 7.96 -2.80
N ASP A 156 -24.42 7.90 -3.95
CA ASP A 156 -25.40 6.88 -4.26
C ASP A 156 -24.83 5.47 -4.06
N GLY A 157 -25.59 4.62 -3.39
CA GLY A 157 -25.20 3.24 -3.10
C GLY A 157 -24.15 3.10 -1.97
N GLN A 158 -23.78 4.17 -1.30
CA GLN A 158 -22.82 4.12 -0.17
C GLN A 158 -23.55 4.25 1.17
N GLU A 159 -23.22 3.36 2.10
CA GLU A 159 -23.83 3.35 3.44
C GLU A 159 -23.07 4.25 4.43
N ARG A 160 -21.79 4.47 4.20
CA ARG A 160 -20.91 5.18 5.12
C ARG A 160 -19.75 5.91 4.41
N ILE A 161 -19.36 7.05 4.97
CA ILE A 161 -18.10 7.72 4.64
C ILE A 161 -17.06 7.31 5.68
N TYR A 162 -15.90 6.88 5.22
CA TYR A 162 -14.77 6.50 6.06
C TYR A 162 -13.72 7.61 6.05
N THR A 163 -13.15 7.92 7.21
CA THR A 163 -11.89 8.65 7.29
C THR A 163 -10.73 7.65 7.43
N HIS A 164 -9.52 8.10 7.12
CA HIS A 164 -8.34 7.21 7.12
C HIS A 164 -8.03 6.70 8.53
N GLY A 165 -7.78 5.40 8.66
CA GLY A 165 -7.57 4.70 9.92
C GLY A 165 -8.79 3.91 10.42
N GLU A 166 -10.02 4.28 10.04
CA GLU A 166 -11.25 3.64 10.55
C GLU A 166 -11.37 2.16 10.17
N LYS A 167 -11.05 1.84 8.91
CA LYS A 167 -11.13 0.46 8.41
C LYS A 167 -10.10 -0.43 9.09
N GLU A 168 -8.93 0.12 9.36
CA GLU A 168 -7.84 -0.55 10.04
C GLU A 168 -8.22 -0.83 11.51
N VAL A 169 -8.75 0.15 12.23
CA VAL A 169 -9.23 -0.05 13.62
C VAL A 169 -10.32 -1.11 13.67
N ALA A 170 -11.31 -1.08 12.76
CA ALA A 170 -12.36 -2.08 12.69
C ALA A 170 -11.82 -3.48 12.31
N ALA A 171 -10.83 -3.53 11.39
CA ALA A 171 -10.19 -4.78 10.99
C ALA A 171 -9.39 -5.40 12.14
N VAL A 172 -8.64 -4.62 12.92
CA VAL A 172 -7.90 -5.11 14.09
C VAL A 172 -8.86 -5.80 15.07
N LYS A 173 -9.99 -5.16 15.42
CA LYS A 173 -10.97 -5.75 16.32
C LYS A 173 -11.46 -7.12 15.82
N ARG A 174 -11.91 -7.18 14.57
CA ARG A 174 -12.38 -8.42 13.94
C ARG A 174 -11.30 -9.50 13.90
N ILE A 175 -10.08 -9.16 13.49
CA ILE A 175 -8.98 -10.12 13.37
C ILE A 175 -8.56 -10.67 14.74
N MET A 176 -8.62 -9.85 15.79
CA MET A 176 -8.34 -10.32 17.16
C MET A 176 -9.41 -11.29 17.68
N GLU A 177 -10.65 -11.19 17.21
CA GLU A 177 -11.75 -12.09 17.56
C GLU A 177 -11.76 -13.35 16.69
N ASP A 178 -11.64 -13.22 15.37
CA ASP A 178 -11.87 -14.27 14.38
C ASP A 178 -10.57 -14.94 13.87
N GLY A 179 -9.40 -14.32 14.11
CA GLY A 179 -8.12 -14.74 13.52
C GLY A 179 -7.85 -14.07 12.16
N ILE A 180 -6.65 -14.33 11.65
CA ILE A 180 -6.18 -13.79 10.35
C ILE A 180 -6.61 -14.75 9.24
N PRO A 181 -7.43 -14.34 8.26
CA PRO A 181 -7.78 -15.18 7.12
C PRO A 181 -6.57 -15.33 6.19
N VAL A 182 -6.16 -16.55 5.94
CA VAL A 182 -5.04 -16.89 5.04
C VAL A 182 -5.55 -17.81 3.94
N ASN A 183 -5.17 -17.55 2.68
CA ASN A 183 -5.53 -18.42 1.55
C ASN A 183 -4.59 -19.63 1.47
N ASP A 184 -5.06 -20.72 0.82
CA ASP A 184 -4.33 -22.00 0.75
C ASP A 184 -2.96 -21.86 0.07
N ASN A 185 -2.84 -21.10 -1.00
CA ASN A 185 -1.55 -20.88 -1.68
C ASN A 185 -0.52 -20.22 -0.77
N THR A 186 -0.95 -19.29 0.10
CA THR A 186 -0.06 -18.71 1.12
C THR A 186 0.31 -19.74 2.17
N MET A 187 -0.62 -20.65 2.56
CA MET A 187 -0.32 -21.72 3.53
C MET A 187 0.66 -22.76 2.96
N VAL A 188 0.63 -23.02 1.63
CA VAL A 188 1.68 -23.81 0.96
C VAL A 188 3.06 -23.16 1.16
N GLU A 189 3.17 -21.84 0.94
CA GLU A 189 4.44 -21.12 1.15
C GLU A 189 4.89 -21.14 2.62
N VAL A 190 3.94 -21.07 3.57
CA VAL A 190 4.25 -21.21 5.01
C VAL A 190 4.76 -22.61 5.33
N LEU A 191 4.16 -23.66 4.74
CA LEU A 191 4.64 -25.03 4.88
C LEU A 191 6.07 -25.18 4.34
N ASP A 192 6.35 -24.64 3.15
CA ASP A 192 7.69 -24.66 2.55
C ASP A 192 8.71 -23.91 3.43
N LEU A 193 8.31 -22.76 4.01
CA LEU A 193 9.15 -22.02 4.93
C LEU A 193 9.44 -22.81 6.21
N CYS A 194 8.44 -23.48 6.78
CA CYS A 194 8.62 -24.35 7.94
C CYS A 194 9.62 -25.49 7.62
N ASN A 195 9.46 -26.13 6.47
CA ASN A 195 10.38 -27.18 6.01
C ASN A 195 11.81 -26.65 5.84
N TYR A 196 11.98 -25.46 5.23
CA TYR A 196 13.29 -24.83 5.06
C TYR A 196 13.96 -24.51 6.41
N LEU A 197 13.18 -24.06 7.40
CA LEU A 197 13.68 -23.70 8.73
C LEU A 197 13.80 -24.88 9.69
N GLY A 198 13.37 -26.10 9.30
CA GLY A 198 13.31 -27.27 10.17
C GLY A 198 12.27 -27.17 11.29
N MET A 199 11.20 -26.41 11.07
CA MET A 199 10.09 -26.22 12.01
C MET A 199 8.99 -27.25 11.71
N ASP A 200 8.37 -27.80 12.76
CA ASP A 200 7.21 -28.67 12.60
C ASP A 200 5.95 -27.86 12.35
N PHE A 201 5.46 -27.83 11.10
CA PHE A 201 4.25 -27.15 10.69
C PHE A 201 3.02 -27.56 11.54
N GLY A 202 2.89 -28.85 11.86
CA GLY A 202 1.80 -29.41 12.65
C GLY A 202 1.71 -28.82 14.07
N SER A 203 2.85 -28.46 14.67
CA SER A 203 2.88 -27.82 16.00
C SER A 203 2.21 -26.46 16.03
N TYR A 204 2.09 -25.76 14.88
CA TYR A 204 1.49 -24.43 14.78
C TYR A 204 0.08 -24.46 14.17
N PHE A 205 -0.16 -25.34 13.21
CA PHE A 205 -1.38 -25.35 12.40
C PHE A 205 -2.19 -26.64 12.53
N GLY A 206 -1.80 -27.53 13.46
CA GLY A 206 -2.51 -28.79 13.71
C GLY A 206 -2.57 -29.70 12.48
N ASP A 207 -3.75 -30.27 12.25
CA ASP A 207 -3.99 -31.20 11.12
C ASP A 207 -4.28 -30.50 9.79
N TYR A 208 -4.18 -29.16 9.73
CA TYR A 208 -4.37 -28.41 8.48
C TYR A 208 -3.38 -28.89 7.41
N ARG A 209 -3.89 -29.07 6.20
CA ARG A 209 -3.08 -29.42 5.01
C ARG A 209 -3.49 -28.47 3.89
N PRO A 210 -2.57 -27.60 3.43
CA PRO A 210 -2.83 -26.66 2.33
C PRO A 210 -2.95 -27.40 0.98
#